data_2435f9e32b8f449364252401481eea7f
#
_entry.id   2435f9e32b8f449364252401481eea7f
#
_cell.length_a   1.000
_cell.length_b   1.000
_cell.length_c   1.000
_cell.angle_alpha   90.00
_cell.angle_beta   90.00
_cell.angle_gamma   90.00
#
_symmetry.space_group_name_H-M   'P 1'
#
loop_
_entity.id
_entity.type
_entity.pdbx_description
1 polymer ?
#
loop_
_entity_poly.entity_id
_entity_poly.type
_entity_poly.pdbx_seq_one_letter_code
_entity_poly.pdbx_strand_id
1 'polypeptide(L)'
;MTDELMSQKNDEGKRSARAKMQEERAKQEAKARKKRQYGIIGAVLAVIVVLVAIGILIQNGRSSSYNAATQAPGGTIGNTKLVIPVGATDAPSTVTVYEDPRCPACEQFESGMKQTMNKLLAEGKIQIQYHVVSFIDTHDNGSGSKNAANALGCAQNVGRFHDYHDVLYANQPDETVDAWANKTVLISLAKQVPGLDTPSFESCVNGNAYGSWVTAVETDFGKSGYTSTPTVLLNGTPAYPSYKNQQISPAAFTAWVDEANKGKPLGTLSGPSAAALASPTAHNNAAAPSPSGS
;
A
#
# COMPACT_ATOMS: atom_id res chain seq x y z
N MET A 1 -58.81 -21.22 -76.05
CA MET A 1 -58.44 -19.81 -75.68
C MET A 1 -58.94 -19.37 -74.29
N THR A 2 -60.09 -19.85 -73.81
CA THR A 2 -60.65 -19.46 -72.48
C THR A 2 -60.06 -20.23 -71.29
N ASP A 3 -59.61 -21.46 -71.45
CA ASP A 3 -59.00 -22.25 -70.36
C ASP A 3 -57.60 -21.85 -69.95
N GLU A 4 -56.82 -21.36 -70.93
CA GLU A 4 -55.47 -20.91 -70.69
C GLU A 4 -55.39 -19.60 -69.91
N LEU A 5 -56.34 -18.71 -70.16
CA LEU A 5 -56.45 -17.41 -69.44
C LEU A 5 -56.98 -17.61 -67.98
N MET A 6 -57.80 -18.65 -67.73
CA MET A 6 -58.23 -18.96 -66.36
C MET A 6 -57.14 -19.64 -65.57
N SER A 7 -56.30 -20.49 -66.18
CA SER A 7 -55.13 -21.10 -65.54
C SER A 7 -54.11 -20.06 -65.14
N GLN A 8 -53.74 -19.12 -66.02
CA GLN A 8 -52.80 -18.04 -65.75
C GLN A 8 -53.28 -17.14 -64.60
N LYS A 9 -54.56 -16.76 -64.55
CA LYS A 9 -55.15 -15.94 -63.50
C LYS A 9 -55.13 -16.62 -62.11
N ASN A 10 -55.33 -17.96 -62.09
CA ASN A 10 -55.26 -18.77 -60.90
C ASN A 10 -53.78 -18.91 -60.35
N ASP A 11 -52.80 -19.01 -61.27
CA ASP A 11 -51.40 -19.07 -60.89
C ASP A 11 -50.87 -17.70 -60.43
N GLU A 12 -51.30 -16.58 -60.97
CA GLU A 12 -50.98 -15.26 -60.47
C GLU A 12 -51.59 -15.02 -59.09
N GLY A 13 -52.84 -15.45 -58.86
CA GLY A 13 -53.48 -15.37 -57.54
C GLY A 13 -52.74 -16.18 -56.49
N LYS A 14 -52.30 -17.41 -56.84
CA LYS A 14 -51.48 -18.24 -55.94
C LYS A 14 -50.09 -17.64 -55.65
N ARG A 15 -49.43 -17.04 -56.63
CA ARG A 15 -48.13 -16.37 -56.46
C ARG A 15 -48.27 -15.12 -55.55
N SER A 16 -49.31 -14.32 -55.75
CA SER A 16 -49.55 -13.14 -54.92
C SER A 16 -49.88 -13.50 -53.45
N ALA A 17 -50.69 -14.56 -53.25
CA ALA A 17 -50.99 -15.06 -51.90
C ALA A 17 -49.75 -15.61 -51.18
N ARG A 18 -48.87 -16.34 -51.90
CA ARG A 18 -47.59 -16.82 -51.34
C ARG A 18 -46.65 -15.67 -50.99
N ALA A 19 -46.56 -14.66 -51.84
CA ALA A 19 -45.72 -13.48 -51.60
C ALA A 19 -46.20 -12.71 -50.34
N LYS A 20 -47.52 -12.52 -50.17
CA LYS A 20 -48.10 -11.90 -48.96
C LYS A 20 -47.82 -12.70 -47.70
N MET A 21 -47.94 -14.03 -47.73
CA MET A 21 -47.60 -14.87 -46.58
C MET A 21 -46.11 -14.86 -46.24
N GLN A 22 -45.25 -14.78 -47.24
CA GLN A 22 -43.80 -14.65 -47.00
C GLN A 22 -43.45 -13.30 -46.37
N GLU A 23 -44.09 -12.21 -46.83
CA GLU A 23 -43.88 -10.87 -46.26
C GLU A 23 -44.37 -10.78 -44.78
N GLU A 24 -45.54 -11.40 -44.49
CA GLU A 24 -46.02 -11.44 -43.11
C GLU A 24 -45.16 -12.26 -42.20
N ARG A 25 -44.64 -13.42 -42.66
CA ARG A 25 -43.68 -14.22 -41.90
C ARG A 25 -42.34 -13.45 -41.67
N ALA A 26 -41.82 -12.78 -42.66
CA ALA A 26 -40.61 -11.95 -42.53
C ALA A 26 -40.83 -10.81 -41.51
N LYS A 27 -42.01 -10.16 -41.52
CA LYS A 27 -42.37 -9.13 -40.53
C LYS A 27 -42.50 -9.70 -39.12
N GLN A 28 -43.05 -10.90 -38.96
CA GLN A 28 -43.18 -11.58 -37.66
C GLN A 28 -41.80 -12.02 -37.13
N GLU A 29 -40.94 -12.58 -37.98
CA GLU A 29 -39.58 -12.96 -37.60
C GLU A 29 -38.71 -11.75 -37.23
N ALA A 30 -38.85 -10.63 -37.97
CA ALA A 30 -38.14 -9.38 -37.63
C ALA A 30 -38.58 -8.81 -36.28
N LYS A 31 -39.91 -8.86 -35.98
CA LYS A 31 -40.46 -8.48 -34.66
C LYS A 31 -39.96 -9.40 -33.54
N ALA A 32 -39.90 -10.71 -33.77
CA ALA A 32 -39.43 -11.70 -32.81
C ALA A 32 -37.93 -11.52 -32.53
N ARG A 33 -37.09 -11.28 -33.55
CA ARG A 33 -35.66 -10.99 -33.39
C ARG A 33 -35.43 -9.72 -32.57
N LYS A 34 -36.15 -8.63 -32.87
CA LYS A 34 -36.07 -7.38 -32.07
C LYS A 34 -36.46 -7.62 -30.62
N LYS A 35 -37.57 -8.32 -30.37
CA LYS A 35 -38.03 -8.63 -29.01
C LYS A 35 -37.01 -9.46 -28.23
N ARG A 36 -36.36 -10.43 -28.89
CA ARG A 36 -35.28 -11.23 -28.30
C ARG A 36 -34.01 -10.40 -28.01
N GLN A 37 -33.63 -9.50 -28.94
CA GLN A 37 -32.51 -8.58 -28.74
C GLN A 37 -32.76 -7.64 -27.56
N TYR A 38 -33.92 -7.01 -27.45
CA TYR A 38 -34.25 -6.16 -26.30
C TYR A 38 -34.32 -6.94 -24.99
N GLY A 39 -34.76 -8.19 -25.01
CA GLY A 39 -34.73 -9.07 -23.84
C GLY A 39 -33.30 -9.38 -23.36
N ILE A 40 -32.39 -9.65 -24.28
CA ILE A 40 -30.95 -9.89 -23.95
C ILE A 40 -30.31 -8.61 -23.42
N ILE A 41 -30.54 -7.47 -24.07
CA ILE A 41 -29.98 -6.16 -23.63
C ILE A 41 -30.51 -5.82 -22.23
N GLY A 42 -31.81 -6.01 -21.98
CA GLY A 42 -32.39 -5.79 -20.66
C GLY A 42 -31.80 -6.70 -19.57
N ALA A 43 -31.57 -7.97 -19.88
CA ALA A 43 -30.95 -8.90 -18.95
C ALA A 43 -29.47 -8.50 -18.63
N VAL A 44 -28.67 -8.10 -19.63
CA VAL A 44 -27.30 -7.63 -19.44
C VAL A 44 -27.26 -6.37 -18.57
N LEU A 45 -28.15 -5.41 -18.86
CA LEU A 45 -28.23 -4.18 -18.06
C LEU A 45 -28.62 -4.46 -16.61
N ALA A 46 -29.57 -5.39 -16.38
CA ALA A 46 -29.95 -5.80 -15.03
C ALA A 46 -28.77 -6.41 -14.26
N VAL A 47 -27.96 -7.27 -14.90
CA VAL A 47 -26.75 -7.84 -14.30
C VAL A 47 -25.73 -6.75 -13.96
N ILE A 48 -25.49 -5.79 -14.86
CA ILE A 48 -24.59 -4.67 -14.60
C ILE A 48 -25.06 -3.84 -13.40
N VAL A 49 -26.34 -3.52 -13.32
CA VAL A 49 -26.91 -2.78 -12.18
C VAL A 49 -26.72 -3.53 -10.87
N VAL A 50 -26.94 -4.86 -10.87
CA VAL A 50 -26.71 -5.70 -9.68
C VAL A 50 -25.24 -5.70 -9.29
N LEU A 51 -24.31 -5.84 -10.24
CA LEU A 51 -22.87 -5.82 -9.96
C LEU A 51 -22.42 -4.45 -9.43
N VAL A 52 -22.93 -3.36 -9.98
CA VAL A 52 -22.68 -2.00 -9.48
C VAL A 52 -23.24 -1.82 -8.07
N ALA A 53 -24.46 -2.30 -7.81
CA ALA A 53 -25.06 -2.22 -6.47
C ALA A 53 -24.27 -3.05 -5.45
N ILE A 54 -23.80 -4.25 -5.80
CA ILE A 54 -22.91 -5.07 -4.97
C ILE A 54 -21.57 -4.34 -4.74
N GLY A 55 -20.99 -3.75 -5.78
CA GLY A 55 -19.78 -2.95 -5.66
C GLY A 55 -19.93 -1.78 -4.68
N ILE A 56 -21.06 -1.04 -4.76
CA ILE A 56 -21.38 0.07 -3.86
C ILE A 56 -21.59 -0.43 -2.42
N LEU A 57 -22.27 -1.57 -2.24
CA LEU A 57 -22.48 -2.16 -0.90
C LEU A 57 -21.17 -2.63 -0.28
N ILE A 58 -20.27 -3.23 -1.05
CA ILE A 58 -18.93 -3.62 -0.59
C ILE A 58 -18.10 -2.38 -0.25
N GLN A 59 -18.18 -1.33 -1.05
CA GLN A 59 -17.45 -0.08 -0.82
C GLN A 59 -18.00 0.68 0.40
N ASN A 60 -19.31 0.73 0.58
CA ASN A 60 -19.93 1.31 1.77
C ASN A 60 -19.70 0.47 3.03
N GLY A 61 -19.67 -0.85 2.94
CA GLY A 61 -19.30 -1.74 4.03
C GLY A 61 -17.83 -1.53 4.47
N ARG A 62 -16.93 -1.30 3.52
CA ARG A 62 -15.53 -0.93 3.82
C ARG A 62 -15.40 0.47 4.41
N SER A 63 -16.21 1.42 3.97
CA SER A 63 -16.22 2.79 4.51
C SER A 63 -16.79 2.85 5.93
N SER A 64 -17.72 1.97 6.30
CA SER A 64 -18.27 1.91 7.65
C SER A 64 -17.31 1.31 8.68
N SER A 65 -16.36 0.45 8.26
CA SER A 65 -15.28 -0.05 9.12
C SER A 65 -14.20 1.03 9.41
N TYR A 66 -14.13 2.08 8.61
CA TYR A 66 -13.17 3.18 8.77
C TYR A 66 -13.58 4.17 9.89
N ASN A 67 -14.83 4.15 10.32
CA ASN A 67 -15.36 5.00 11.40
C ASN A 67 -15.33 4.36 12.80
N ALA A 68 -14.92 3.11 12.93
CA ALA A 68 -14.47 2.57 14.21
C ALA A 68 -13.17 3.31 14.54
N ALA A 69 -13.10 3.99 15.68
CA ALA A 69 -11.92 4.75 16.09
C ALA A 69 -10.66 3.90 15.86
N THR A 70 -9.86 4.28 14.85
CA THR A 70 -8.64 3.56 14.50
C THR A 70 -7.71 3.66 15.69
N GLN A 71 -7.47 2.57 16.39
CA GLN A 71 -6.52 2.55 17.49
C GLN A 71 -5.11 2.68 16.90
N ALA A 72 -4.55 3.89 16.99
CA ALA A 72 -3.19 4.14 16.56
C ALA A 72 -2.18 3.83 17.68
N PRO A 73 -0.94 3.43 17.34
CA PRO A 73 0.14 3.32 18.31
C PRO A 73 0.38 4.64 19.07
N GLY A 74 0.85 4.56 20.31
CA GLY A 74 1.22 5.73 21.08
C GLY A 74 2.30 6.55 20.39
N GLY A 75 2.24 7.89 20.53
CA GLY A 75 3.23 8.79 19.94
C GLY A 75 3.13 9.03 18.43
N THR A 76 2.17 8.41 17.73
CA THR A 76 1.89 8.75 16.33
C THR A 76 1.36 10.19 16.19
N ILE A 77 1.72 10.85 15.08
CA ILE A 77 1.42 12.27 14.83
C ILE A 77 0.50 12.45 13.62
N GLY A 78 0.14 13.72 13.34
CA GLY A 78 -0.82 14.10 12.30
C GLY A 78 -2.28 14.02 12.79
N ASN A 79 -3.18 14.63 12.04
CA ASN A 79 -4.62 14.68 12.39
C ASN A 79 -5.24 13.26 12.39
N THR A 80 -4.73 12.39 11.56
CA THR A 80 -5.18 10.99 11.38
C THR A 80 -4.40 9.99 12.24
N LYS A 81 -3.31 10.42 12.91
CA LYS A 81 -2.43 9.54 13.69
C LYS A 81 -1.82 8.39 12.89
N LEU A 82 -1.49 8.62 11.60
CA LEU A 82 -0.97 7.58 10.70
C LEU A 82 0.55 7.61 10.56
N VAL A 83 1.23 8.56 11.20
CA VAL A 83 2.66 8.82 11.03
C VAL A 83 3.41 8.46 12.30
N ILE A 84 4.47 7.68 12.17
CA ILE A 84 5.42 7.41 13.25
C ILE A 84 6.59 8.38 13.14
N PRO A 85 6.77 9.31 14.11
CA PRO A 85 7.89 10.24 14.10
C PRO A 85 9.11 9.63 14.78
N VAL A 86 10.29 9.87 14.20
CA VAL A 86 11.60 9.55 14.80
C VAL A 86 12.46 10.80 14.78
N GLY A 87 13.10 11.13 15.89
CA GLY A 87 13.94 12.31 16.02
C GLY A 87 13.29 13.49 16.75
N ALA A 88 13.94 14.63 16.74
CA ALA A 88 13.49 15.83 17.42
C ALA A 88 12.23 16.41 16.77
N THR A 89 11.23 16.76 17.57
CA THR A 89 9.97 17.33 17.07
C THR A 89 10.13 18.74 16.50
N ASP A 90 11.19 19.43 16.89
CA ASP A 90 11.59 20.79 16.48
C ASP A 90 12.75 20.77 15.45
N ALA A 91 13.07 19.60 14.85
CA ALA A 91 14.09 19.50 13.84
C ALA A 91 13.76 20.39 12.62
N PRO A 92 14.75 21.13 12.06
CA PRO A 92 14.52 22.12 11.02
C PRO A 92 14.17 21.51 9.65
N SER A 93 14.36 20.21 9.46
CA SER A 93 13.96 19.47 8.27
C SER A 93 13.19 18.20 8.60
N THR A 94 12.24 17.85 7.72
CA THR A 94 11.44 16.63 7.79
C THR A 94 11.78 15.72 6.63
N VAL A 95 12.00 14.45 6.93
CA VAL A 95 12.12 13.38 5.93
C VAL A 95 10.87 12.52 6.03
N THR A 96 10.01 12.54 5.02
CA THR A 96 8.84 11.66 4.98
C THR A 96 9.17 10.41 4.19
N VAL A 97 8.91 9.24 4.76
CA VAL A 97 9.19 7.94 4.15
C VAL A 97 7.92 7.10 4.12
N TYR A 98 7.49 6.74 2.92
CA TYR A 98 6.48 5.69 2.70
C TYR A 98 7.22 4.42 2.32
N GLU A 99 7.08 3.40 3.11
CA GLU A 99 7.84 2.17 2.97
C GLU A 99 7.03 0.93 3.33
N ASP A 100 7.36 -0.19 2.70
CA ASP A 100 6.83 -1.50 3.04
C ASP A 100 7.98 -2.36 3.57
N PRO A 101 7.81 -3.00 4.75
CA PRO A 101 8.87 -3.84 5.32
C PRO A 101 9.31 -5.02 4.45
N ARG A 102 8.49 -5.46 3.47
CA ARG A 102 8.84 -6.52 2.53
C ARG A 102 9.45 -6.01 1.22
N CYS A 103 9.42 -4.71 0.96
CA CYS A 103 9.89 -4.14 -0.30
C CYS A 103 11.42 -4.14 -0.41
N PRO A 104 12.03 -4.82 -1.42
CA PRO A 104 13.48 -4.88 -1.57
C PRO A 104 14.12 -3.51 -1.83
N ALA A 105 13.42 -2.62 -2.55
CA ALA A 105 13.92 -1.27 -2.79
C ALA A 105 13.91 -0.42 -1.49
N CYS A 106 12.99 -0.70 -0.55
CA CYS A 106 13.01 -0.10 0.78
C CYS A 106 14.21 -0.59 1.59
N GLU A 107 14.50 -1.90 1.53
CA GLU A 107 15.69 -2.46 2.19
C GLU A 107 16.97 -1.81 1.65
N GLN A 108 17.12 -1.68 0.34
CA GLN A 108 18.27 -1.02 -0.27
C GLN A 108 18.41 0.44 0.18
N PHE A 109 17.31 1.16 0.28
CA PHE A 109 17.30 2.53 0.77
C PHE A 109 17.72 2.58 2.24
N GLU A 110 17.09 1.79 3.09
CA GLU A 110 17.35 1.78 4.52
C GLU A 110 18.78 1.32 4.83
N SER A 111 19.26 0.22 4.23
CA SER A 111 20.63 -0.26 4.42
C SER A 111 21.68 0.74 3.94
N GLY A 112 21.44 1.37 2.77
CA GLY A 112 22.34 2.34 2.17
C GLY A 112 22.38 3.69 2.87
N MET A 113 21.29 4.11 3.51
CA MET A 113 21.14 5.43 4.12
C MET A 113 21.15 5.42 5.66
N LYS A 114 21.05 4.26 6.30
CA LYS A 114 20.93 4.08 7.75
C LYS A 114 21.92 4.93 8.56
N GLN A 115 23.21 4.80 8.27
CA GLN A 115 24.23 5.54 9.03
C GLN A 115 24.08 7.06 8.90
N THR A 116 23.74 7.53 7.69
CA THR A 116 23.52 8.95 7.42
C THR A 116 22.28 9.47 8.13
N MET A 117 21.17 8.73 8.02
CA MET A 117 19.91 9.08 8.70
C MET A 117 20.10 9.13 10.20
N ASN A 118 20.72 8.12 10.80
CA ASN A 118 20.98 8.06 12.24
C ASN A 118 21.87 9.20 12.73
N LYS A 119 22.88 9.56 11.94
CA LYS A 119 23.73 10.72 12.25
C LYS A 119 22.94 12.03 12.22
N LEU A 120 22.16 12.26 11.17
CA LEU A 120 21.36 13.48 11.05
C LEU A 120 20.26 13.58 12.11
N LEU A 121 19.65 12.44 12.50
CA LEU A 121 18.74 12.35 13.64
C LEU A 121 19.43 12.73 14.95
N ALA A 122 20.61 12.12 15.24
CA ALA A 122 21.36 12.37 16.46
C ALA A 122 21.85 13.83 16.55
N GLU A 123 22.13 14.47 15.41
CA GLU A 123 22.48 15.89 15.32
C GLU A 123 21.28 16.83 15.43
N GLY A 124 20.05 16.31 15.55
CA GLY A 124 18.83 17.12 15.58
C GLY A 124 18.53 17.86 14.27
N LYS A 125 19.13 17.43 13.16
CA LYS A 125 19.00 18.06 11.85
C LYS A 125 17.72 17.70 11.14
N ILE A 126 17.22 16.46 11.37
CA ILE A 126 16.02 15.93 10.74
C ILE A 126 15.08 15.28 11.76
N GLN A 127 13.80 15.29 11.44
CA GLN A 127 12.80 14.35 11.94
C GLN A 127 12.39 13.43 10.79
N ILE A 128 12.40 12.12 10.98
CA ILE A 128 11.84 11.20 10.01
C ILE A 128 10.38 10.92 10.37
N GLN A 129 9.52 10.93 9.37
CA GLN A 129 8.09 10.64 9.46
C GLN A 129 7.79 9.40 8.62
N TYR A 130 7.68 8.25 9.29
CA TYR A 130 7.43 6.97 8.66
C TYR A 130 5.95 6.71 8.45
N HIS A 131 5.57 6.37 7.23
CA HIS A 131 4.30 5.80 6.82
C HIS A 131 4.53 4.34 6.46
N VAL A 132 4.32 3.43 7.39
CA VAL A 132 4.55 1.99 7.17
C VAL A 132 3.36 1.39 6.46
N VAL A 133 3.49 1.20 5.17
CA VAL A 133 2.44 0.67 4.29
C VAL A 133 2.49 -0.85 4.18
N SER A 134 1.48 -1.45 3.55
CA SER A 134 1.39 -2.88 3.26
C SER A 134 1.20 -3.14 1.75
N PHE A 135 1.96 -2.40 0.97
CA PHE A 135 1.85 -2.31 -0.49
C PHE A 135 2.09 -3.67 -1.18
N ILE A 136 3.13 -4.41 -0.75
CA ILE A 136 3.48 -5.72 -1.33
C ILE A 136 2.35 -6.74 -1.11
N ASP A 137 1.76 -6.81 0.10
CA ASP A 137 0.62 -7.70 0.35
C ASP A 137 -0.59 -7.41 -0.54
N THR A 138 -0.71 -6.18 -1.03
CA THR A 138 -1.82 -5.75 -1.88
C THR A 138 -1.60 -6.16 -3.34
N HIS A 139 -0.34 -6.22 -3.80
CA HIS A 139 0.04 -6.51 -5.18
C HIS A 139 0.39 -7.98 -5.41
N ASP A 140 1.12 -8.60 -4.48
CA ASP A 140 1.65 -9.96 -4.66
C ASP A 140 0.92 -11.01 -3.81
N ASN A 141 -0.17 -10.61 -3.15
CA ASN A 141 -0.85 -11.39 -2.13
C ASN A 141 0.06 -11.71 -0.94
N GLY A 142 -0.52 -11.95 0.22
CA GLY A 142 0.23 -12.26 1.42
C GLY A 142 -0.33 -11.54 2.64
N SER A 143 0.40 -11.65 3.74
CA SER A 143 0.07 -11.00 5.01
C SER A 143 1.30 -10.51 5.76
N GLY A 144 2.49 -10.73 5.23
CA GLY A 144 3.76 -10.40 5.87
C GLY A 144 3.98 -8.91 6.05
N SER A 145 3.65 -8.09 5.06
CA SER A 145 3.74 -6.63 5.17
C SER A 145 2.81 -6.09 6.26
N LYS A 146 1.56 -6.55 6.29
CA LYS A 146 0.57 -6.18 7.32
C LYS A 146 1.01 -6.62 8.72
N ASN A 147 1.53 -7.84 8.84
CA ASN A 147 2.01 -8.36 10.12
C ASN A 147 3.24 -7.58 10.61
N ALA A 148 4.20 -7.28 9.72
CA ALA A 148 5.38 -6.49 10.06
C ALA A 148 5.01 -5.05 10.44
N ALA A 149 4.13 -4.40 9.68
CA ALA A 149 3.63 -3.06 10.00
C ALA A 149 2.89 -3.02 11.35
N ASN A 150 2.07 -4.05 11.67
CA ASN A 150 1.46 -4.19 12.98
C ASN A 150 2.51 -4.37 14.09
N ALA A 151 3.54 -5.20 13.86
CA ALA A 151 4.62 -5.41 14.82
C ALA A 151 5.43 -4.13 15.07
N LEU A 152 5.70 -3.33 14.01
CA LEU A 152 6.28 -2.00 14.12
C LEU A 152 5.41 -1.04 14.94
N GLY A 153 4.09 -1.08 14.76
CA GLY A 153 3.13 -0.36 15.59
C GLY A 153 3.20 -0.79 17.07
N CYS A 154 3.36 -2.10 17.34
CA CYS A 154 3.53 -2.61 18.69
C CYS A 154 4.85 -2.14 19.31
N ALA A 155 5.94 -2.09 18.53
CA ALA A 155 7.23 -1.55 18.97
C ALA A 155 7.16 -0.04 19.23
N GLN A 156 6.42 0.70 18.39
CA GLN A 156 6.19 2.13 18.58
C GLN A 156 5.51 2.43 19.91
N ASN A 157 4.54 1.63 20.29
CA ASN A 157 3.79 1.80 21.54
C ASN A 157 4.66 1.73 22.80
N VAL A 158 5.83 1.09 22.71
CA VAL A 158 6.82 0.98 23.79
C VAL A 158 8.11 1.77 23.50
N GLY A 159 8.10 2.65 22.50
CA GLY A 159 9.22 3.51 22.13
C GLY A 159 10.42 2.79 21.54
N ARG A 160 10.18 1.64 20.89
CA ARG A 160 11.21 0.80 20.25
C ARG A 160 11.05 0.66 18.74
N PHE A 161 10.27 1.55 18.12
CA PHE A 161 10.03 1.50 16.68
C PHE A 161 11.35 1.51 15.90
N HIS A 162 12.20 2.51 16.11
CA HIS A 162 13.40 2.71 15.32
C HIS A 162 14.38 1.54 15.41
N ASP A 163 14.62 1.03 16.62
CA ASP A 163 15.50 -0.14 16.83
C ASP A 163 14.94 -1.39 16.13
N TYR A 164 13.62 -1.61 16.25
CA TYR A 164 12.98 -2.79 15.67
C TYR A 164 12.83 -2.68 14.14
N HIS A 165 12.60 -1.50 13.64
CA HIS A 165 12.62 -1.18 12.21
C HIS A 165 13.96 -1.55 11.58
N ASP A 166 15.07 -1.14 12.20
CA ASP A 166 16.42 -1.49 11.78
C ASP A 166 16.66 -3.00 11.78
N VAL A 167 16.12 -3.71 12.77
CA VAL A 167 16.20 -5.18 12.86
C VAL A 167 15.39 -5.84 11.75
N LEU A 168 14.20 -5.35 11.43
CA LEU A 168 13.39 -5.93 10.36
C LEU A 168 14.08 -5.80 9.01
N TYR A 169 14.57 -4.62 8.65
CA TYR A 169 15.26 -4.43 7.38
C TYR A 169 16.58 -5.21 7.29
N ALA A 170 17.32 -5.34 8.40
CA ALA A 170 18.53 -6.17 8.44
C ALA A 170 18.26 -7.68 8.30
N ASN A 171 17.01 -8.12 8.50
CA ASN A 171 16.55 -9.51 8.41
C ASN A 171 15.43 -9.67 7.39
N GLN A 172 15.31 -8.76 6.42
CA GLN A 172 14.25 -8.82 5.42
C GLN A 172 14.36 -10.12 4.61
N PRO A 173 13.30 -10.93 4.54
CA PRO A 173 13.30 -12.12 3.70
C PRO A 173 13.19 -11.73 2.22
N ASP A 174 13.52 -12.69 1.34
CA ASP A 174 13.23 -12.55 -0.09
C ASP A 174 11.73 -12.25 -0.29
N GLU A 175 11.43 -11.29 -1.16
CA GLU A 175 10.06 -10.81 -1.41
C GLU A 175 9.11 -11.92 -1.84
N THR A 176 9.63 -12.91 -2.58
CA THR A 176 8.86 -14.08 -3.05
C THR A 176 8.48 -15.04 -1.93
N VAL A 177 9.12 -14.90 -0.76
CA VAL A 177 8.86 -15.70 0.43
C VAL A 177 8.14 -14.86 1.46
N ASP A 178 6.84 -15.12 1.68
CA ASP A 178 6.05 -14.41 2.69
C ASP A 178 6.35 -14.93 4.11
N ALA A 179 7.64 -14.90 4.51
CA ALA A 179 8.10 -15.46 5.78
C ALA A 179 7.45 -14.78 6.99
N TRP A 180 7.12 -13.49 6.89
CA TRP A 180 6.48 -12.73 7.96
C TRP A 180 4.95 -12.93 8.04
N ALA A 181 4.37 -13.74 7.16
CA ALA A 181 3.05 -14.30 7.39
C ALA A 181 3.02 -15.11 8.70
N ASN A 182 4.16 -15.72 9.06
CA ASN A 182 4.37 -16.34 10.38
C ASN A 182 4.84 -15.30 11.40
N LYS A 183 3.93 -14.82 12.23
CA LYS A 183 4.20 -13.84 13.29
C LYS A 183 5.28 -14.27 14.29
N THR A 184 5.52 -15.57 14.47
CA THR A 184 6.58 -16.08 15.34
C THR A 184 7.96 -15.61 14.88
N VAL A 185 8.18 -15.43 13.58
CA VAL A 185 9.44 -14.89 13.04
C VAL A 185 9.63 -13.45 13.52
N LEU A 186 8.60 -12.61 13.38
CA LEU A 186 8.62 -11.21 13.83
C LEU A 186 8.88 -11.12 15.36
N ILE A 187 8.18 -11.94 16.15
CA ILE A 187 8.37 -12.00 17.59
C ILE A 187 9.80 -12.42 17.94
N SER A 188 10.37 -13.40 17.23
CA SER A 188 11.75 -13.84 17.47
C SER A 188 12.79 -12.75 17.17
N LEU A 189 12.55 -11.90 16.17
CA LEU A 189 13.41 -10.76 15.83
C LEU A 189 13.42 -9.69 16.94
N ALA A 190 12.34 -9.56 17.72
CA ALA A 190 12.29 -8.63 18.84
C ALA A 190 13.35 -8.91 19.91
N LYS A 191 13.88 -10.14 19.98
CA LYS A 191 14.99 -10.51 20.89
C LYS A 191 16.28 -9.76 20.61
N GLN A 192 16.42 -9.22 19.38
CA GLN A 192 17.59 -8.41 18.98
C GLN A 192 17.45 -6.96 19.48
N VAL A 193 16.28 -6.56 20.00
CA VAL A 193 16.03 -5.21 20.51
C VAL A 193 15.92 -5.25 22.03
N PRO A 194 16.84 -4.62 22.76
CA PRO A 194 16.81 -4.61 24.22
C PRO A 194 15.47 -4.10 24.78
N GLY A 195 14.81 -4.97 25.58
CA GLY A 195 13.58 -4.63 26.26
C GLY A 195 12.32 -4.68 25.41
N LEU A 196 12.37 -5.18 24.15
CA LEU A 196 11.21 -5.35 23.30
C LEU A 196 10.59 -6.76 23.42
N ASP A 197 11.40 -7.81 23.59
CA ASP A 197 10.94 -9.21 23.76
C ASP A 197 10.21 -9.38 25.10
N THR A 198 8.93 -9.04 25.10
CA THR A 198 8.06 -9.07 26.29
C THR A 198 6.74 -9.74 25.97
N PRO A 199 6.05 -10.36 26.97
CA PRO A 199 4.72 -10.92 26.77
C PRO A 199 3.69 -9.91 26.23
N SER A 200 3.85 -8.62 26.56
CA SER A 200 2.99 -7.54 26.07
C SER A 200 3.19 -7.30 24.58
N PHE A 201 4.44 -7.26 24.11
CA PHE A 201 4.76 -7.14 22.69
C PHE A 201 4.27 -8.36 21.89
N GLU A 202 4.52 -9.56 22.40
CA GLU A 202 4.06 -10.80 21.80
C GLU A 202 2.52 -10.85 21.68
N SER A 203 1.80 -10.49 22.75
CA SER A 203 0.33 -10.40 22.74
C SER A 203 -0.17 -9.37 21.73
N CYS A 204 0.49 -8.21 21.62
CA CYS A 204 0.17 -7.16 20.66
C CYS A 204 0.30 -7.66 19.22
N VAL A 205 1.42 -8.32 18.90
CA VAL A 205 1.69 -8.85 17.55
C VAL A 205 0.71 -9.96 17.20
N ASN A 206 0.52 -10.94 18.11
CA ASN A 206 -0.38 -12.07 17.88
C ASN A 206 -1.84 -11.62 17.76
N GLY A 207 -2.26 -10.65 18.57
CA GLY A 207 -3.59 -10.08 18.58
C GLY A 207 -3.87 -9.12 17.42
N ASN A 208 -2.89 -8.80 16.59
CA ASN A 208 -3.02 -7.82 15.49
C ASN A 208 -3.59 -6.48 15.99
N ALA A 209 -3.05 -5.97 17.11
CA ALA A 209 -3.61 -4.86 17.85
C ALA A 209 -3.74 -3.56 17.01
N TYR A 210 -2.85 -3.36 16.06
CA TYR A 210 -2.82 -2.20 15.16
C TYR A 210 -3.22 -2.49 13.71
N GLY A 211 -3.87 -3.64 13.44
CA GLY A 211 -4.24 -4.03 12.08
C GLY A 211 -5.17 -3.04 11.37
N SER A 212 -6.09 -2.39 12.11
CA SER A 212 -6.92 -1.32 11.56
C SER A 212 -6.12 -0.06 11.22
N TRP A 213 -5.10 0.27 12.03
CA TRP A 213 -4.18 1.37 11.77
C TRP A 213 -3.35 1.10 10.50
N VAL A 214 -2.80 -0.11 10.35
CA VAL A 214 -2.08 -0.52 9.13
C VAL A 214 -2.95 -0.36 7.90
N THR A 215 -4.20 -0.81 7.95
CA THR A 215 -5.17 -0.63 6.86
C THR A 215 -5.43 0.85 6.56
N ALA A 216 -5.46 1.69 7.58
CA ALA A 216 -5.66 3.12 7.43
C ALA A 216 -4.46 3.80 6.77
N VAL A 217 -3.21 3.44 7.14
CA VAL A 217 -1.97 3.93 6.50
C VAL A 217 -1.94 3.54 5.03
N GLU A 218 -2.25 2.27 4.69
CA GLU A 218 -2.32 1.81 3.31
C GLU A 218 -3.38 2.55 2.50
N THR A 219 -4.55 2.78 3.09
CA THR A 219 -5.63 3.53 2.44
C THR A 219 -5.24 4.98 2.17
N ASP A 220 -4.51 5.61 3.10
CA ASP A 220 -4.00 6.98 2.97
C ASP A 220 -2.93 7.06 1.87
N PHE A 221 -2.02 6.08 1.82
CA PHE A 221 -1.04 5.95 0.76
C PHE A 221 -1.70 5.85 -0.62
N GLY A 222 -2.74 5.02 -0.77
CA GLY A 222 -3.50 4.91 -2.02
C GLY A 222 -4.18 6.22 -2.48
N LYS A 223 -4.35 7.21 -1.58
CA LYS A 223 -4.89 8.54 -1.88
C LYS A 223 -3.81 9.61 -2.07
N SER A 224 -2.57 9.33 -1.70
CA SER A 224 -1.47 10.29 -1.73
C SER A 224 -1.02 10.69 -3.15
N GLY A 225 -1.35 9.86 -4.16
CA GLY A 225 -0.85 9.99 -5.53
C GLY A 225 0.49 9.31 -5.76
N TYR A 226 1.12 8.76 -4.72
CA TYR A 226 2.33 7.93 -4.86
C TYR A 226 1.94 6.50 -5.21
N THR A 227 2.76 5.83 -6.02
CA THR A 227 2.46 4.51 -6.60
C THR A 227 3.55 3.48 -6.36
N SER A 228 4.56 3.81 -5.58
CA SER A 228 5.71 2.92 -5.32
C SER A 228 6.33 3.19 -3.96
N THR A 229 7.02 2.16 -3.43
CA THR A 229 7.86 2.24 -2.24
C THR A 229 9.33 1.93 -2.59
N PRO A 230 10.32 2.55 -1.93
CA PRO A 230 10.11 3.66 -1.03
C PRO A 230 9.74 4.95 -1.77
N THR A 231 8.84 5.75 -1.19
CA THR A 231 8.68 7.14 -1.56
C THR A 231 9.29 8.00 -0.45
N VAL A 232 10.33 8.77 -0.77
CA VAL A 232 11.07 9.57 0.21
C VAL A 232 11.01 11.04 -0.17
N LEU A 233 10.61 11.88 0.77
CA LEU A 233 10.51 13.32 0.58
C LEU A 233 11.40 14.05 1.58
N LEU A 234 12.15 15.05 1.13
CA LEU A 234 12.82 16.02 1.99
C LEU A 234 12.01 17.33 1.98
N ASN A 235 11.48 17.71 3.12
CA ASN A 235 10.61 18.88 3.25
C ASN A 235 9.48 18.92 2.22
N GLY A 236 8.84 17.76 1.96
CA GLY A 236 7.76 17.61 1.01
C GLY A 236 8.17 17.50 -0.46
N THR A 237 9.46 17.57 -0.78
CA THR A 237 9.97 17.43 -2.14
C THR A 237 10.55 16.02 -2.36
N PRO A 238 10.19 15.29 -3.43
CA PRO A 238 10.76 13.96 -3.71
C PRO A 238 12.29 13.97 -3.69
N ALA A 239 12.89 13.02 -2.96
CA ALA A 239 14.33 12.92 -2.73
C ALA A 239 14.91 11.55 -3.07
N TYR A 240 14.09 10.58 -3.44
CA TYR A 240 14.49 9.24 -3.90
C TYR A 240 13.80 8.91 -5.23
N PRO A 241 14.49 8.33 -6.23
CA PRO A 241 15.92 8.01 -6.26
C PRO A 241 16.83 9.22 -6.49
N SER A 242 16.27 10.42 -6.69
CA SER A 242 17.03 11.63 -6.92
C SER A 242 16.35 12.89 -6.38
N TYR A 243 17.12 13.92 -6.09
CA TYR A 243 16.66 15.25 -5.69
C TYR A 243 17.31 16.30 -6.58
N LYS A 244 16.51 17.18 -7.19
CA LYS A 244 16.98 18.23 -8.11
C LYS A 244 17.97 17.70 -9.18
N ASN A 245 17.64 16.56 -9.79
CA ASN A 245 18.44 15.87 -10.81
C ASN A 245 19.79 15.29 -10.31
N GLN A 246 20.01 15.21 -9.02
CA GLN A 246 21.17 14.55 -8.43
C GLN A 246 20.71 13.24 -7.77
N GLN A 247 21.37 12.13 -8.11
CA GLN A 247 21.11 10.83 -7.49
C GLN A 247 21.38 10.88 -5.98
N ILE A 248 20.54 10.20 -5.20
CA ILE A 248 20.73 10.11 -3.76
C ILE A 248 22.00 9.32 -3.45
N SER A 249 22.73 9.83 -2.48
CA SER A 249 23.84 9.14 -1.82
C SER A 249 23.98 9.71 -0.40
N PRO A 250 24.66 9.04 0.53
CA PRO A 250 24.91 9.56 1.87
C PRO A 250 25.46 10.98 1.88
N ALA A 251 26.46 11.27 1.04
CA ALA A 251 27.06 12.60 0.95
C ALA A 251 26.11 13.64 0.34
N ALA A 252 25.41 13.28 -0.75
CA ALA A 252 24.46 14.18 -1.39
C ALA A 252 23.31 14.51 -0.45
N PHE A 253 22.72 13.51 0.22
CA PHE A 253 21.63 13.71 1.14
C PHE A 253 22.02 14.60 2.34
N THR A 254 23.20 14.37 2.91
CA THR A 254 23.75 15.25 3.96
C THR A 254 23.83 16.70 3.48
N ALA A 255 24.40 16.93 2.29
CA ALA A 255 24.50 18.27 1.72
C ALA A 255 23.14 18.94 1.48
N TRP A 256 22.14 18.18 1.03
CA TRP A 256 20.77 18.70 0.84
C TRP A 256 20.13 19.11 2.16
N VAL A 257 20.30 18.29 3.20
CA VAL A 257 19.81 18.62 4.55
C VAL A 257 20.54 19.85 5.12
N ASP A 258 21.85 19.90 5.00
CA ASP A 258 22.66 21.03 5.49
C ASP A 258 22.26 22.36 4.79
N GLU A 259 22.03 22.33 3.49
CA GLU A 259 21.56 23.50 2.74
C GLU A 259 20.12 23.90 3.17
N ALA A 260 19.23 22.91 3.34
CA ALA A 260 17.85 23.15 3.78
C ALA A 260 17.78 23.73 5.20
N ASN A 261 18.78 23.42 6.04
CA ASN A 261 18.85 23.84 7.44
C ASN A 261 19.66 25.12 7.66
N LYS A 262 20.25 25.67 6.63
CA LYS A 262 21.12 26.85 6.74
C LYS A 262 20.44 27.99 7.50
N GLY A 263 21.09 28.43 8.58
CA GLY A 263 20.59 29.50 9.43
C GLY A 263 19.43 29.13 10.36
N LYS A 264 19.05 27.87 10.42
CA LYS A 264 17.99 27.37 11.33
C LYS A 264 18.62 26.72 12.58
N PRO A 265 17.99 26.84 13.75
CA PRO A 265 18.42 26.11 14.94
C PRO A 265 18.22 24.60 14.74
N LEU A 266 19.09 23.82 15.34
CA LEU A 266 18.95 22.36 15.38
C LEU A 266 17.89 21.95 16.40
N GLY A 267 17.22 20.84 16.15
CA GLY A 267 16.24 20.28 17.05
C GLY A 267 16.86 19.68 18.31
N THR A 268 16.07 19.61 19.36
CA THR A 268 16.47 19.06 20.65
C THR A 268 15.89 17.67 20.84
N LEU A 269 16.75 16.66 20.90
CA LEU A 269 16.32 15.30 21.18
C LEU A 269 15.82 15.17 22.62
N SER A 270 14.61 14.65 22.77
CA SER A 270 14.00 14.40 24.08
C SER A 270 13.31 13.03 24.10
N GLY A 271 13.26 12.38 25.25
CA GLY A 271 12.55 11.13 25.46
C GLY A 271 13.27 9.86 24.95
N PRO A 272 12.53 8.75 24.74
CA PRO A 272 13.09 7.44 24.39
C PRO A 272 13.93 7.44 23.09
N SER A 273 13.59 8.31 22.13
CA SER A 273 14.33 8.45 20.88
C SER A 273 15.78 8.91 21.10
N ALA A 274 16.03 9.76 22.11
CA ALA A 274 17.39 10.20 22.44
C ALA A 274 18.25 9.04 22.96
N ALA A 275 17.67 8.16 23.77
CA ALA A 275 18.37 6.99 24.33
C ALA A 275 18.65 5.93 23.26
N ALA A 276 17.72 5.70 22.32
CA ALA A 276 17.90 4.75 21.22
C ALA A 276 18.99 5.21 20.23
N LEU A 277 18.99 6.49 19.86
CA LEU A 277 20.00 7.06 18.96
C LEU A 277 21.38 7.25 19.60
N ALA A 278 21.45 7.35 20.94
CA ALA A 278 22.70 7.51 21.69
C ALA A 278 23.41 6.17 22.00
N SER A 279 22.77 5.02 21.77
CA SER A 279 23.36 3.70 22.10
C SER A 279 24.22 3.20 20.94
N PRO A 280 25.58 3.18 21.08
CA PRO A 280 26.49 2.77 19.99
C PRO A 280 26.47 1.26 19.70
N THR A 281 25.78 0.47 20.50
CA THR A 281 25.82 -1.00 20.45
C THR A 281 24.83 -1.64 19.45
N ALA A 282 23.82 -0.94 18.97
CA ALA A 282 22.87 -1.48 18.00
C ALA A 282 23.34 -1.34 16.53
N HIS A 283 24.35 -0.51 16.27
CA HIS A 283 24.69 -0.10 14.90
C HIS A 283 25.91 -0.79 14.27
N ASN A 284 26.68 -1.60 15.01
CA ASN A 284 27.98 -2.13 14.54
C ASN A 284 28.07 -3.65 14.32
N ASN A 285 27.00 -4.43 14.47
CA ASN A 285 27.07 -5.89 14.35
C ASN A 285 26.23 -6.47 13.19
N ALA A 286 26.35 -5.91 12.00
CA ALA A 286 25.98 -6.62 10.79
C ALA A 286 27.13 -6.52 9.77
N ALA A 287 28.22 -7.23 10.07
CA ALA A 287 29.13 -7.64 9.02
C ALA A 287 28.38 -8.68 8.16
N ALA A 288 28.13 -8.35 6.90
CA ALA A 288 27.58 -9.28 5.93
C ALA A 288 28.39 -10.58 5.93
N PRO A 289 27.76 -11.77 5.89
CA PRO A 289 28.49 -13.01 5.67
C PRO A 289 29.09 -12.95 4.26
N SER A 290 30.41 -13.07 4.20
CA SER A 290 31.13 -13.24 2.94
C SER A 290 30.60 -14.49 2.22
N PRO A 291 30.37 -14.44 0.90
CA PRO A 291 29.98 -15.63 0.16
C PRO A 291 31.18 -16.60 0.18
N SER A 292 31.02 -17.73 0.88
CA SER A 292 31.93 -18.87 0.78
C SER A 292 31.82 -19.44 -0.61
N GLY A 293 32.83 -19.20 -1.44
CA GLY A 293 33.02 -19.89 -2.70
C GLY A 293 33.35 -21.37 -2.48
N SER A 294 32.69 -22.23 -3.21
CA SER A 294 33.22 -23.47 -3.81
C SER A 294 32.22 -23.97 -4.83
#